data_b1061795964996f2f3f523b2ef746071
#
_entry.id   b1061795964996f2f3f523b2ef746071
#
_cell.length_a   1.000
_cell.length_b   1.000
_cell.length_c   1.000
_cell.angle_alpha   90.00
_cell.angle_beta   90.00
_cell.angle_gamma   90.00
#
_symmetry.space_group_name_H-M   'P 1'
#
loop_
_entity.id
_entity.type
_entity.pdbx_description
1 polymer ?
#
loop_
_entity_poly.entity_id
_entity_poly.type
_entity_poly.pdbx_seq_one_letter_code
_entity_poly.pdbx_strand_id
1 'polypeptide(L)'
;NVIEKRKPLEAGAQRAGWEGCNILLNNVPEFAKIPIIKNGIALNPKDVCKQYNHVYSLQTNSIEGRGWLMDVLNCVERLDDTFTLRQMYDFVNELGVKHPNNNNIEAKIRQQLQFLRDKGFIDFTARGNYKKIGL
;
A
#
# COMPACT_ATOMS: atom_id res chain seq x y z
N ASN A 1 9.54 2.07 2.49
CA ASN A 1 9.58 0.76 3.15
C ASN A 1 8.60 0.70 4.31
N VAL A 2 7.87 -0.42 4.43
CA VAL A 2 6.99 -0.70 5.58
C VAL A 2 7.77 -1.41 6.70
N ILE A 3 8.90 -2.01 6.38
CA ILE A 3 9.74 -2.75 7.32
C ILE A 3 11.08 -2.01 7.47
N GLU A 4 11.42 -1.70 8.71
CA GLU A 4 12.70 -1.13 9.11
C GLU A 4 13.51 -2.19 9.88
N LYS A 5 14.69 -2.53 9.37
CA LYS A 5 15.59 -3.46 10.01
C LYS A 5 16.23 -2.83 11.26
N ARG A 6 16.23 -3.54 12.37
CA ARG A 6 16.90 -3.11 13.61
C ARG A 6 18.38 -3.51 13.56
N LYS A 7 19.20 -2.85 14.38
CA LYS A 7 20.58 -3.28 14.60
C LYS A 7 20.61 -4.68 15.23
N PRO A 8 21.59 -5.53 14.84
CA PRO A 8 21.77 -6.83 15.46
C PRO A 8 22.00 -6.70 16.98
N LEU A 9 21.62 -7.72 17.74
CA LEU A 9 21.94 -7.78 19.15
C LEU A 9 23.46 -7.93 19.35
N GLU A 10 23.98 -7.25 20.37
CA GLU A 10 25.39 -7.23 20.71
C GLU A 10 25.92 -8.64 21.10
N ALA A 11 27.23 -8.83 21.00
CA ALA A 11 27.90 -10.11 21.26
C ALA A 11 27.67 -10.68 22.68
N GLY A 12 27.35 -9.83 23.66
CA GLY A 12 27.03 -10.25 25.04
C GLY A 12 25.55 -10.64 25.26
N ALA A 13 24.69 -10.51 24.26
CA ALA A 13 23.29 -10.84 24.40
C ALA A 13 23.04 -12.37 24.28
N GLN A 14 22.00 -12.89 24.96
CA GLN A 14 21.63 -14.31 24.90
C GLN A 14 21.37 -14.81 23.46
N ARG A 15 20.99 -13.91 22.55
CA ARG A 15 20.81 -14.16 21.10
C ARG A 15 21.69 -13.22 20.30
N ALA A 16 23.00 -13.23 20.55
CA ALA A 16 23.95 -12.40 19.82
C ALA A 16 23.77 -12.55 18.31
N GLY A 17 23.81 -11.42 17.60
CA GLY A 17 23.64 -11.38 16.14
C GLY A 17 22.20 -11.50 15.64
N TRP A 18 21.20 -11.73 16.51
CA TRP A 18 19.79 -11.73 16.08
C TRP A 18 19.36 -10.33 15.64
N GLU A 19 18.73 -10.26 14.49
CA GLU A 19 18.20 -9.04 13.90
C GLU A 19 16.66 -9.06 13.94
N GLY A 20 16.08 -8.05 14.56
CA GLY A 20 14.64 -7.80 14.52
C GLY A 20 14.26 -6.77 13.47
N CYS A 21 12.97 -6.49 13.36
CA CYS A 21 12.46 -5.40 12.54
C CYS A 21 11.35 -4.63 13.27
N ASN A 22 11.15 -3.39 12.85
CA ASN A 22 9.98 -2.59 13.18
C ASN A 22 9.05 -2.57 11.96
N ILE A 23 7.75 -2.65 12.20
CA ILE A 23 6.74 -2.43 11.16
C ILE A 23 6.29 -0.98 11.27
N LEU A 24 6.52 -0.20 10.22
CA LEU A 24 6.19 1.23 10.15
C LEU A 24 4.72 1.36 9.71
N LEU A 25 3.79 1.32 10.66
CA LEU A 25 2.36 1.33 10.39
C LEU A 25 1.90 2.59 9.63
N ASN A 26 2.60 3.71 9.79
CA ASN A 26 2.29 4.95 9.05
C ASN A 26 2.53 4.81 7.53
N ASN A 27 3.33 3.84 7.12
CA ASN A 27 3.61 3.57 5.70
C ASN A 27 2.70 2.48 5.11
N VAL A 28 1.80 1.92 5.92
CA VAL A 28 0.77 0.98 5.48
C VAL A 28 -0.49 1.78 5.14
N PRO A 29 -1.08 1.62 3.93
CA PRO A 29 -2.36 2.25 3.59
C PRO A 29 -3.45 1.94 4.61
N GLU A 30 -4.32 2.92 4.90
CA GLU A 30 -5.35 2.76 5.96
C GLU A 30 -6.30 1.59 5.67
N PHE A 31 -6.74 1.41 4.42
CA PHE A 31 -7.61 0.30 4.06
C PHE A 31 -6.99 -1.09 4.29
N ALA A 32 -5.64 -1.19 4.29
CA ALA A 32 -4.91 -2.44 4.54
C ALA A 32 -4.73 -2.74 6.04
N LYS A 33 -5.05 -1.79 6.92
CA LYS A 33 -5.05 -1.95 8.38
C LYS A 33 -6.40 -2.51 8.81
N ILE A 34 -6.49 -3.80 9.01
CA ILE A 34 -7.74 -4.47 9.38
C ILE A 34 -7.87 -4.54 10.90
N PRO A 35 -8.69 -3.69 11.55
CA PRO A 35 -8.88 -3.75 12.98
C PRO A 35 -9.73 -4.97 13.35
N ILE A 36 -9.33 -5.67 14.40
CA ILE A 36 -10.12 -6.75 15.02
C ILE A 36 -10.81 -6.23 16.28
N ILE A 37 -10.09 -5.38 17.02
CA ILE A 37 -10.59 -4.69 18.21
C ILE A 37 -10.41 -3.19 18.00
N LYS A 38 -11.46 -2.41 18.20
CA LYS A 38 -11.42 -0.95 18.12
C LYS A 38 -12.02 -0.35 19.42
N ASN A 39 -11.24 0.49 20.10
CA ASN A 39 -11.65 1.10 21.38
C ASN A 39 -12.12 0.08 22.44
N GLY A 40 -11.46 -1.07 22.53
CA GLY A 40 -11.81 -2.15 23.47
C GLY A 40 -13.00 -3.02 23.05
N ILE A 41 -13.62 -2.76 21.89
CA ILE A 41 -14.77 -3.51 21.37
C ILE A 41 -14.32 -4.39 20.19
N ALA A 42 -14.64 -5.69 20.26
CA ALA A 42 -14.40 -6.60 19.14
C ALA A 42 -15.36 -6.29 17.99
N LEU A 43 -14.80 -6.22 16.78
CA LEU A 43 -15.59 -6.03 15.55
C LEU A 43 -16.25 -7.34 15.12
N ASN A 44 -17.31 -7.23 14.30
CA ASN A 44 -18.01 -8.40 13.78
C ASN A 44 -17.04 -9.27 12.94
N PRO A 45 -16.87 -10.55 13.26
CA PRO A 45 -15.94 -11.43 12.53
C PRO A 45 -16.23 -11.51 11.02
N LYS A 46 -17.50 -11.44 10.61
CA LYS A 46 -17.87 -11.45 9.18
C LYS A 46 -17.35 -10.23 8.44
N ASP A 47 -17.41 -9.05 9.06
CA ASP A 47 -16.92 -7.80 8.46
C ASP A 47 -15.38 -7.80 8.39
N VAL A 48 -14.72 -8.30 9.44
CA VAL A 48 -13.26 -8.48 9.47
C VAL A 48 -12.82 -9.45 8.35
N CYS A 49 -13.48 -10.59 8.20
CA CYS A 49 -13.18 -11.55 7.14
C CYS A 49 -13.43 -10.96 5.73
N LYS A 50 -14.52 -10.20 5.55
CA LYS A 50 -14.81 -9.53 4.27
C LYS A 50 -13.71 -8.53 3.91
N GLN A 51 -13.29 -7.70 4.87
CA GLN A 51 -12.20 -6.74 4.67
C GLN A 51 -10.86 -7.44 4.39
N TYR A 52 -10.55 -8.52 5.13
CA TYR A 52 -9.36 -9.33 4.89
C TYR A 52 -9.34 -9.90 3.45
N ASN A 53 -10.42 -10.51 2.99
CA ASN A 53 -10.51 -11.08 1.65
C ASN A 53 -10.37 -10.01 0.56
N HIS A 54 -10.90 -8.81 0.80
CA HIS A 54 -10.75 -7.68 -0.11
C HIS A 54 -9.28 -7.26 -0.24
N VAL A 55 -8.60 -7.02 0.89
CA VAL A 55 -7.16 -6.72 0.90
C VAL A 55 -6.33 -7.85 0.31
N TYR A 56 -6.67 -9.12 0.64
CA TYR A 56 -5.98 -10.29 0.12
C TYR A 56 -6.04 -10.40 -1.41
N SER A 57 -7.11 -9.90 -2.03
CA SER A 57 -7.27 -9.88 -3.49
C SER A 57 -6.20 -9.03 -4.22
N LEU A 58 -5.51 -8.14 -3.49
CA LEU A 58 -4.40 -7.32 -4.00
C LEU A 58 -3.04 -8.04 -4.00
N GLN A 59 -2.98 -9.30 -3.59
CA GLN A 59 -1.71 -10.02 -3.62
C GLN A 59 -1.15 -10.09 -5.04
N THR A 60 0.15 -9.81 -5.14
CA THR A 60 0.97 -9.96 -6.33
C THR A 60 2.10 -10.94 -6.07
N ASN A 61 2.53 -11.67 -7.09
CA ASN A 61 3.54 -12.72 -6.96
C ASN A 61 4.96 -12.18 -6.75
N SER A 62 5.21 -10.90 -7.05
CA SER A 62 6.54 -10.29 -6.92
C SER A 62 6.61 -9.32 -5.75
N ILE A 63 7.75 -9.30 -5.06
CA ILE A 63 8.05 -8.34 -3.97
C ILE A 63 8.04 -6.91 -4.52
N GLU A 64 8.64 -6.70 -5.70
CA GLU A 64 8.68 -5.39 -6.36
C GLU A 64 7.26 -4.91 -6.73
N GLY A 65 6.42 -5.78 -7.28
CA GLY A 65 5.03 -5.46 -7.61
C GLY A 65 4.22 -5.06 -6.40
N ARG A 66 4.42 -5.71 -5.25
CA ARG A 66 3.81 -5.34 -3.96
C ARG A 66 4.28 -3.97 -3.49
N GLY A 67 5.58 -3.68 -3.59
CA GLY A 67 6.14 -2.38 -3.23
C GLY A 67 5.51 -1.25 -4.05
N TRP A 68 5.46 -1.39 -5.36
CA TRP A 68 4.81 -0.44 -6.26
C TRP A 68 3.33 -0.22 -5.95
N LEU A 69 2.60 -1.31 -5.75
CA LEU A 69 1.17 -1.25 -5.46
C LEU A 69 0.89 -0.49 -4.17
N MET A 70 1.65 -0.78 -3.10
CA MET A 70 1.52 -0.11 -1.80
C MET A 70 1.86 1.38 -1.90
N ASP A 71 2.92 1.75 -2.62
CA ASP A 71 3.31 3.15 -2.76
C ASP A 71 2.28 3.93 -3.59
N VAL A 72 1.73 3.35 -4.67
CA VAL A 72 0.66 3.98 -5.45
C VAL A 72 -0.63 4.09 -4.64
N LEU A 73 -1.00 3.09 -3.85
CA LEU A 73 -2.16 3.15 -2.96
C LEU A 73 -2.03 4.26 -1.91
N ASN A 74 -0.85 4.41 -1.29
CA ASN A 74 -0.59 5.52 -0.38
C ASN A 74 -0.76 6.90 -1.07
N CYS A 75 -0.41 7.02 -2.35
CA CYS A 75 -0.66 8.24 -3.12
C CYS A 75 -2.16 8.44 -3.37
N VAL A 76 -2.88 7.39 -3.76
CA VAL A 76 -4.33 7.44 -3.99
C VAL A 76 -5.09 7.81 -2.71
N GLU A 77 -4.72 7.26 -1.55
CA GLU A 77 -5.36 7.60 -0.26
C GLU A 77 -5.27 9.10 0.08
N ARG A 78 -4.19 9.77 -0.34
CA ARG A 78 -3.95 11.21 -0.10
C ARG A 78 -4.78 12.13 -0.99
N LEU A 79 -5.42 11.60 -2.04
CA LEU A 79 -6.30 12.34 -2.95
C LEU A 79 -7.76 12.24 -2.49
N ASP A 80 -8.63 13.04 -3.08
CA ASP A 80 -10.08 13.00 -2.84
C ASP A 80 -10.71 11.70 -3.40
N ASP A 81 -11.98 11.45 -3.09
CA ASP A 81 -12.73 10.28 -3.59
C ASP A 81 -12.77 10.20 -5.11
N THR A 82 -12.74 11.35 -5.78
CA THR A 82 -12.56 11.47 -7.22
C THR A 82 -11.24 12.19 -7.51
N PHE A 83 -10.44 11.63 -8.39
CA PHE A 83 -9.12 12.18 -8.71
C PHE A 83 -8.78 11.98 -10.19
N THR A 84 -7.74 12.70 -10.65
CA THR A 84 -7.30 12.67 -12.03
C THR A 84 -5.92 12.00 -12.16
N LEU A 85 -5.62 11.50 -13.35
CA LEU A 85 -4.28 10.99 -13.67
C LEU A 85 -3.20 12.08 -13.49
N ARG A 86 -3.53 13.35 -13.75
CA ARG A 86 -2.60 14.48 -13.55
C ARG A 86 -2.22 14.61 -12.08
N GLN A 87 -3.18 14.56 -11.16
CA GLN A 87 -2.90 14.59 -9.73
C GLN A 87 -2.03 13.39 -9.28
N MET A 88 -2.22 12.21 -9.89
CA MET A 88 -1.32 11.08 -9.64
C MET A 88 0.11 11.33 -10.13
N TYR A 89 0.29 12.10 -11.19
CA TYR A 89 1.63 12.47 -11.69
C TYR A 89 2.35 13.47 -10.81
N ASP A 90 1.66 14.20 -9.94
CA ASP A 90 2.31 15.07 -8.95
C ASP A 90 3.19 14.25 -7.97
N PHE A 91 2.95 12.94 -7.84
CA PHE A 91 3.74 12.02 -7.03
C PHE A 91 4.94 11.37 -7.78
N VAL A 92 5.18 11.70 -9.04
CA VAL A 92 6.26 11.08 -9.85
C VAL A 92 7.62 11.19 -9.17
N ASN A 93 7.95 12.38 -8.64
CA ASN A 93 9.23 12.60 -7.95
C ASN A 93 9.34 11.77 -6.67
N GLU A 94 8.28 11.69 -5.86
CA GLU A 94 8.25 10.89 -4.63
C GLU A 94 8.43 9.39 -4.94
N LEU A 95 7.70 8.90 -5.93
CA LEU A 95 7.77 7.50 -6.37
C LEU A 95 9.13 7.19 -7.03
N GLY A 96 9.72 8.14 -7.75
CA GLY A 96 11.06 8.01 -8.34
C GLY A 96 12.16 7.83 -7.29
N VAL A 97 12.07 8.55 -6.18
CA VAL A 97 13.00 8.38 -5.04
C VAL A 97 12.88 6.99 -4.40
N LYS A 98 11.66 6.46 -4.29
CA LYS A 98 11.41 5.12 -3.72
C LYS A 98 11.80 3.99 -4.68
N HIS A 99 11.74 4.23 -5.98
CA HIS A 99 11.99 3.26 -7.05
C HIS A 99 13.04 3.75 -8.05
N PRO A 100 14.29 3.98 -7.63
CA PRO A 100 15.32 4.64 -8.44
C PRO A 100 15.73 3.87 -9.70
N ASN A 101 15.44 2.57 -9.75
CA ASN A 101 15.77 1.72 -10.91
C ASN A 101 14.67 1.75 -12.00
N ASN A 102 13.58 2.48 -11.79
CA ASN A 102 12.50 2.57 -12.77
C ASN A 102 12.58 3.88 -13.55
N ASN A 103 12.81 3.79 -14.84
CA ASN A 103 12.94 4.96 -15.73
C ASN A 103 11.60 5.46 -16.28
N ASN A 104 10.48 4.82 -15.98
CA ASN A 104 9.16 5.20 -16.51
C ASN A 104 8.08 5.13 -15.42
N ILE A 105 8.20 6.04 -14.45
CA ILE A 105 7.31 6.12 -13.28
C ILE A 105 5.84 6.34 -13.70
N GLU A 106 5.58 7.21 -14.67
CA GLU A 106 4.22 7.49 -15.14
C GLU A 106 3.53 6.25 -15.73
N ALA A 107 4.27 5.47 -16.53
CA ALA A 107 3.73 4.22 -17.08
C ALA A 107 3.44 3.21 -15.97
N LYS A 108 4.29 3.18 -14.93
CA LYS A 108 4.09 2.30 -13.77
C LYS A 108 2.88 2.74 -12.94
N ILE A 109 2.67 4.03 -12.73
CA ILE A 109 1.46 4.57 -12.10
C ILE A 109 0.22 4.10 -12.86
N ARG A 110 0.16 4.29 -14.19
CA ARG A 110 -0.98 3.84 -15.01
C ARG A 110 -1.23 2.33 -14.90
N GLN A 111 -0.17 1.54 -14.90
CA GLN A 111 -0.25 0.09 -14.72
C GLN A 111 -0.89 -0.28 -13.38
N GLN A 112 -0.47 0.37 -12.29
CA GLN A 112 -1.03 0.10 -10.97
C GLN A 112 -2.48 0.58 -10.84
N LEU A 113 -2.83 1.73 -11.40
CA LEU A 113 -4.23 2.20 -11.44
C LEU A 113 -5.12 1.24 -12.24
N GLN A 114 -4.63 0.68 -13.34
CA GLN A 114 -5.37 -0.34 -14.09
C GLN A 114 -5.57 -1.61 -13.25
N PHE A 115 -4.53 -2.07 -12.54
CA PHE A 115 -4.64 -3.20 -11.63
C PHE A 115 -5.67 -2.96 -10.52
N LEU A 116 -5.67 -1.77 -9.90
CA LEU A 116 -6.63 -1.38 -8.87
C LEU A 116 -8.08 -1.34 -9.40
N ARG A 117 -8.28 -0.86 -10.64
CA ARG A 117 -9.57 -0.92 -11.32
C ARG A 117 -10.03 -2.37 -11.51
N ASP A 118 -9.16 -3.21 -12.05
CA ASP A 118 -9.49 -4.62 -12.36
C ASP A 118 -9.80 -5.42 -11.08
N LYS A 119 -9.31 -4.95 -9.92
CA LYS A 119 -9.62 -5.49 -8.59
C LYS A 119 -10.80 -4.80 -7.89
N GLY A 120 -11.43 -3.81 -8.50
CA GLY A 120 -12.61 -3.13 -7.96
C GLY A 120 -12.34 -2.14 -6.83
N PHE A 121 -11.11 -1.64 -6.71
CA PHE A 121 -10.75 -0.61 -5.71
C PHE A 121 -11.00 0.81 -6.22
N ILE A 122 -10.89 1.03 -7.52
CA ILE A 122 -11.20 2.28 -8.19
C ILE A 122 -12.01 2.01 -9.45
N ASP A 123 -12.73 3.03 -9.92
CA ASP A 123 -13.43 3.00 -11.22
C ASP A 123 -12.89 4.11 -12.14
N PHE A 124 -12.95 3.88 -13.45
CA PHE A 124 -12.62 4.85 -14.48
C PHE A 124 -13.91 5.55 -14.92
N THR A 125 -14.13 6.75 -14.41
CA THR A 125 -15.37 7.49 -14.72
C THR A 125 -15.33 8.17 -16.09
N ALA A 126 -14.14 8.59 -16.54
CA ALA A 126 -13.88 9.14 -17.86
C ALA A 126 -12.36 9.04 -18.14
N ARG A 127 -11.92 9.43 -19.35
CA ARG A 127 -10.50 9.42 -19.72
C ARG A 127 -9.68 10.25 -18.72
N GLY A 128 -8.77 9.58 -17.98
CA GLY A 128 -7.91 10.21 -16.99
C GLY A 128 -8.62 10.62 -15.69
N ASN A 129 -9.86 10.21 -15.46
CA ASN A 129 -10.60 10.46 -14.22
C ASN A 129 -10.97 9.15 -13.53
N TYR A 130 -10.80 9.13 -12.23
CA TYR A 130 -10.96 7.96 -11.38
C TYR A 130 -11.84 8.27 -10.17
N LYS A 131 -12.50 7.23 -9.64
CA LYS A 131 -13.27 7.28 -8.40
C LYS A 131 -12.86 6.13 -7.50
N LYS A 132 -12.67 6.38 -6.21
CA LYS A 132 -12.48 5.34 -5.19
C LYS A 132 -13.79 4.58 -4.96
N ILE A 133 -13.73 3.26 -4.88
CA ILE A 133 -14.89 2.39 -4.62
C ILE A 133 -14.65 1.53 -3.38
N GLY A 134 -13.48 0.94 -3.25
CA GLY A 134 -13.15 -0.03 -2.21
C GLY A 134 -11.98 0.39 -1.31
N LEU A 135 -11.64 1.68 -1.31
CA LEU A 135 -10.60 2.27 -0.46
C LEU A 135 -11.19 3.01 0.71
#